data_90a9d48cdcf97d76d2c4a30156f9b7c1
#
_entry.id   90a9d48cdcf97d76d2c4a30156f9b7c1
#
_cell.length_a   1.000
_cell.length_b   1.000
_cell.length_c   1.000
_cell.angle_alpha   90.00
_cell.angle_beta   90.00
_cell.angle_gamma   90.00
#
_symmetry.space_group_name_H-M   'P 1'
#
loop_
_entity.id
_entity.type
_entity.pdbx_description
1 polymer ?
#
loop_
_entity_poly.entity_id
_entity_poly.type
_entity_poly.pdbx_seq_one_letter_code
_entity_poly.pdbx_strand_id
1 'polypeptide(L)'
;MKFKKAIAFGFLLVASLKSTAQSNTTWNNKKCAVSLTYDDALNVHLDNAVPLLDSLGLKATFYLSGYSGALSNRINDWRSIAVKGHELANHTLFHPCTGKLPGRDFVSADYDLSTYSLKRISDEITMTNTLLKAIDGKTERTFAYPCGDMKIGDSLYLNSTKTEFVAARGVKSEMQKIGAIDLYNIGCYAINGQTGQELIALVKKAMASNTLLVFLFHGVGGGHGLNVSLPAHRELLQFLKQNEKDIWIAPLIDIEKRIKPLK
;
A
#
# COMPACT_ATOMS: atom_id res chain seq x y z
N MET A 1 13.46 1.94 -88.90
CA MET A 1 12.41 2.04 -87.84
C MET A 1 13.02 1.57 -86.51
N LYS A 2 13.35 2.52 -85.61
CA LYS A 2 13.98 2.16 -84.28
C LYS A 2 12.92 2.30 -83.20
N PHE A 3 12.53 1.19 -82.58
CA PHE A 3 11.63 1.16 -81.46
C PHE A 3 12.41 1.49 -80.14
N LYS A 4 12.06 2.61 -79.52
CA LYS A 4 12.53 2.94 -78.15
C LYS A 4 11.65 2.22 -77.13
N LYS A 5 12.24 1.35 -76.30
CA LYS A 5 11.58 0.77 -75.13
C LYS A 5 11.67 1.77 -73.96
N ALA A 6 10.55 2.22 -73.47
CA ALA A 6 10.46 2.99 -72.22
C ALA A 6 10.41 2.03 -71.02
N ILE A 7 11.36 2.18 -70.12
CA ILE A 7 11.36 1.43 -68.84
C ILE A 7 10.68 2.33 -67.78
N ALA A 8 9.54 1.89 -67.31
CA ALA A 8 8.85 2.55 -66.20
C ALA A 8 9.43 2.05 -64.86
N PHE A 9 10.06 2.96 -64.13
CA PHE A 9 10.51 2.69 -62.74
C PHE A 9 9.34 2.96 -61.80
N GLY A 10 8.75 1.88 -61.28
CA GLY A 10 7.73 1.98 -60.23
C GLY A 10 8.40 2.22 -58.87
N PHE A 11 8.19 3.39 -58.29
CA PHE A 11 8.56 3.68 -56.91
C PHE A 11 7.57 3.02 -55.96
N LEU A 12 8.01 1.94 -55.27
CA LEU A 12 7.24 1.36 -54.17
C LEU A 12 7.43 2.25 -52.94
N LEU A 13 6.39 2.99 -52.57
CA LEU A 13 6.35 3.73 -51.30
C LEU A 13 6.08 2.75 -50.17
N VAL A 14 7.12 2.35 -49.44
CA VAL A 14 6.97 1.56 -48.20
C VAL A 14 6.53 2.52 -47.10
N ALA A 15 5.24 2.56 -46.81
CA ALA A 15 4.71 3.25 -45.64
C ALA A 15 5.09 2.48 -44.39
N SER A 16 6.09 2.96 -43.66
CA SER A 16 6.43 2.44 -42.34
C SER A 16 5.31 2.79 -41.35
N LEU A 17 4.42 1.85 -41.09
CA LEU A 17 3.51 1.91 -39.94
C LEU A 17 4.35 1.88 -38.66
N LYS A 18 4.63 3.06 -38.09
CA LYS A 18 5.11 3.13 -36.71
C LYS A 18 3.97 2.67 -35.82
N SER A 19 3.98 1.40 -35.44
CA SER A 19 3.20 0.89 -34.33
C SER A 19 3.68 1.64 -33.08
N THR A 20 2.92 2.65 -32.66
CA THR A 20 3.06 3.19 -31.30
C THR A 20 2.63 2.06 -30.37
N ALA A 21 3.60 1.38 -29.81
CA ALA A 21 3.35 0.50 -28.68
C ALA A 21 2.72 1.37 -27.59
N GLN A 22 1.40 1.34 -27.50
CA GLN A 22 0.65 1.91 -26.41
C GLN A 22 1.16 1.15 -25.17
N SER A 23 1.94 1.82 -24.33
CA SER A 23 2.43 1.24 -23.09
C SER A 23 1.18 0.82 -22.30
N ASN A 24 0.90 -0.48 -22.27
CA ASN A 24 -0.19 -1.05 -21.49
C ASN A 24 0.16 -0.82 -20.01
N THR A 25 -0.17 0.35 -19.48
CA THR A 25 -0.14 0.71 -18.07
C THR A 25 -1.28 -0.01 -17.37
N THR A 26 -1.16 -1.33 -17.28
CA THR A 26 -2.17 -2.19 -16.65
C THR A 26 -1.68 -2.65 -15.30
N TRP A 27 -2.62 -2.86 -14.39
CA TRP A 27 -2.41 -3.46 -13.09
C TRP A 27 -2.08 -4.96 -13.24
N ASN A 28 -0.87 -5.29 -13.70
CA ASN A 28 -0.45 -6.67 -13.95
C ASN A 28 -1.44 -7.43 -14.87
N ASN A 29 -1.92 -6.77 -15.94
CA ASN A 29 -2.96 -7.25 -16.87
C ASN A 29 -4.34 -7.47 -16.22
N LYS A 30 -4.62 -6.79 -15.11
CA LYS A 30 -5.91 -6.80 -14.41
C LYS A 30 -6.65 -5.47 -14.57
N LYS A 31 -7.92 -5.43 -14.20
CA LYS A 31 -8.77 -4.24 -14.26
C LYS A 31 -8.40 -3.20 -13.21
N CYS A 32 -7.93 -3.64 -12.06
CA CYS A 32 -7.49 -2.77 -10.96
C CYS A 32 -6.48 -3.49 -10.07
N ALA A 33 -5.85 -2.73 -9.17
CA ALA A 33 -5.09 -3.31 -8.06
C ALA A 33 -5.79 -3.02 -6.74
N VAL A 34 -5.70 -3.98 -5.81
CA VAL A 34 -6.20 -3.84 -4.44
C VAL A 34 -5.10 -4.23 -3.47
N SER A 35 -4.78 -3.35 -2.53
CA SER A 35 -3.91 -3.67 -1.41
C SER A 35 -4.69 -3.63 -0.10
N LEU A 36 -4.50 -4.66 0.70
CA LEU A 36 -5.05 -4.77 2.05
C LEU A 36 -3.96 -4.36 3.02
N THR A 37 -4.15 -3.28 3.78
CA THR A 37 -3.17 -2.78 4.73
C THR A 37 -3.73 -2.75 6.14
N TYR A 38 -2.90 -3.11 7.13
CA TYR A 38 -3.26 -3.23 8.54
C TYR A 38 -2.25 -2.46 9.37
N ASP A 39 -2.72 -1.50 10.19
CA ASP A 39 -1.87 -0.60 10.95
C ASP A 39 -1.74 -1.02 12.44
N ASP A 40 -0.68 -0.56 13.12
CA ASP A 40 -0.42 -0.61 14.56
C ASP A 40 0.10 -1.93 15.12
N ALA A 41 0.27 -2.97 14.33
CA ALA A 41 0.70 -4.28 14.85
C ALA A 41 -0.21 -4.80 15.98
N LEU A 42 -1.51 -5.01 15.69
CA LEU A 42 -2.47 -5.50 16.67
C LEU A 42 -2.49 -7.03 16.75
N ASN A 43 -2.81 -7.61 17.94
CA ASN A 43 -2.98 -9.06 18.10
C ASN A 43 -4.04 -9.63 17.16
N VAL A 44 -5.15 -8.91 16.94
CA VAL A 44 -6.23 -9.35 16.06
C VAL A 44 -5.81 -9.48 14.57
N HIS A 45 -4.70 -8.86 14.18
CA HIS A 45 -4.14 -9.10 12.85
C HIS A 45 -3.64 -10.54 12.70
N LEU A 46 -2.89 -11.03 13.69
CA LEU A 46 -2.35 -12.38 13.72
C LEU A 46 -3.44 -13.43 14.00
N ASP A 47 -4.42 -13.08 14.85
CA ASP A 47 -5.43 -14.02 15.33
C ASP A 47 -6.64 -14.13 14.39
N ASN A 48 -7.03 -13.04 13.73
CA ASN A 48 -8.25 -12.96 12.93
C ASN A 48 -7.98 -12.73 11.43
N ALA A 49 -7.13 -11.73 11.07
CA ALA A 49 -6.92 -11.37 9.68
C ALA A 49 -6.04 -12.39 8.94
N VAL A 50 -4.87 -12.71 9.48
CA VAL A 50 -3.88 -13.59 8.85
C VAL A 50 -4.41 -14.99 8.56
N PRO A 51 -5.10 -15.70 9.47
CA PRO A 51 -5.62 -17.03 9.18
C PRO A 51 -6.57 -17.04 7.98
N LEU A 52 -7.41 -16.02 7.85
CA LEU A 52 -8.33 -15.92 6.72
C LEU A 52 -7.62 -15.54 5.42
N LEU A 53 -6.68 -14.58 5.47
CA LEU A 53 -5.84 -14.23 4.32
C LEU A 53 -5.10 -15.45 3.78
N ASP A 54 -4.44 -16.20 4.68
CA ASP A 54 -3.67 -17.39 4.32
C ASP A 54 -4.55 -18.50 3.74
N SER A 55 -5.74 -18.74 4.31
CA SER A 55 -6.68 -19.75 3.83
C SER A 55 -7.18 -19.47 2.41
N LEU A 56 -7.22 -18.19 2.00
CA LEU A 56 -7.60 -17.76 0.67
C LEU A 56 -6.40 -17.53 -0.27
N GLY A 57 -5.16 -17.71 0.22
CA GLY A 57 -3.93 -17.46 -0.53
C GLY A 57 -3.70 -15.97 -0.83
N LEU A 58 -4.35 -15.06 -0.09
CA LEU A 58 -4.20 -13.61 -0.24
C LEU A 58 -3.02 -13.11 0.61
N LYS A 59 -2.34 -12.07 0.13
CA LYS A 59 -1.24 -11.42 0.86
C LYS A 59 -1.55 -9.94 1.11
N ALA A 60 -0.99 -9.41 2.19
CA ALA A 60 -1.29 -8.08 2.70
C ALA A 60 -0.04 -7.38 3.22
N THR A 61 -0.15 -6.09 3.48
CA THR A 61 0.87 -5.27 4.15
C THR A 61 0.45 -5.01 5.59
N PHE A 62 1.36 -5.23 6.52
CA PHE A 62 1.19 -4.90 7.94
C PHE A 62 2.17 -3.79 8.32
N TYR A 63 1.64 -2.61 8.61
CA TYR A 63 2.40 -1.45 9.08
C TYR A 63 2.60 -1.56 10.58
N LEU A 64 3.81 -1.88 11.00
CA LEU A 64 4.13 -2.22 12.37
C LEU A 64 4.74 -1.04 13.11
N SER A 65 4.08 -0.60 14.18
CA SER A 65 4.68 0.29 15.17
C SER A 65 5.66 -0.51 16.03
N GLY A 66 6.93 -0.08 16.06
CA GLY A 66 8.00 -0.86 16.69
C GLY A 66 7.82 -1.06 18.20
N TYR A 67 7.12 -0.16 18.87
CA TYR A 67 6.81 -0.20 20.31
C TYR A 67 5.55 -1.00 20.65
N SER A 68 4.86 -1.57 19.66
CA SER A 68 3.66 -2.37 19.93
C SER A 68 3.95 -3.59 20.80
N GLY A 69 3.14 -3.80 21.85
CA GLY A 69 3.19 -5.02 22.67
C GLY A 69 2.90 -6.29 21.87
N ALA A 70 2.04 -6.22 20.86
CA ALA A 70 1.80 -7.36 19.99
C ALA A 70 3.03 -7.67 19.12
N LEU A 71 3.84 -6.68 18.74
CA LEU A 71 5.10 -6.94 18.05
C LEU A 71 6.13 -7.56 18.97
N SER A 72 6.39 -6.97 20.14
CA SER A 72 7.43 -7.44 21.08
C SER A 72 7.14 -8.82 21.65
N ASN A 73 5.87 -9.12 21.93
CA ASN A 73 5.46 -10.41 22.53
C ASN A 73 5.30 -11.52 21.49
N ARG A 74 5.16 -11.19 20.20
CA ARG A 74 4.83 -12.16 19.15
C ARG A 74 5.75 -12.06 17.93
N ILE A 75 7.01 -11.72 18.13
CA ILE A 75 8.02 -11.58 17.05
C ILE A 75 8.06 -12.80 16.13
N ASN A 76 7.95 -14.01 16.65
CA ASN A 76 7.99 -15.24 15.85
C ASN A 76 6.76 -15.40 14.96
N ASP A 77 5.59 -14.95 15.41
CA ASP A 77 4.37 -14.95 14.57
C ASP A 77 4.52 -13.95 13.42
N TRP A 78 5.02 -12.75 13.70
CA TRP A 78 5.31 -11.74 12.67
C TRP A 78 6.36 -12.25 11.66
N ARG A 79 7.41 -12.92 12.14
CA ARG A 79 8.40 -13.56 11.25
C ARG A 79 7.74 -14.63 10.38
N SER A 80 6.87 -15.45 10.94
CA SER A 80 6.16 -16.50 10.22
C SER A 80 5.31 -15.95 9.08
N ILE A 81 4.56 -14.86 9.30
CA ILE A 81 3.74 -14.27 8.23
C ILE A 81 4.59 -13.60 7.14
N ALA A 82 5.76 -13.05 7.48
CA ALA A 82 6.69 -12.52 6.50
C ALA A 82 7.24 -13.62 5.56
N VAL A 83 7.55 -14.80 6.12
CA VAL A 83 7.95 -15.99 5.33
C VAL A 83 6.83 -16.44 4.40
N LYS A 84 5.58 -16.30 4.80
CA LYS A 84 4.41 -16.61 3.96
C LYS A 84 4.13 -15.59 2.86
N GLY A 85 4.90 -14.50 2.78
CA GLY A 85 4.79 -13.50 1.72
C GLY A 85 3.98 -12.25 2.06
N HIS A 86 3.58 -12.07 3.32
CA HIS A 86 3.07 -10.77 3.77
C HIS A 86 4.21 -9.76 3.89
N GLU A 87 3.91 -8.49 3.69
CA GLU A 87 4.85 -7.40 3.94
C GLU A 87 4.77 -6.97 5.40
N LEU A 88 5.93 -6.88 6.07
CA LEU A 88 6.09 -6.14 7.32
C LEU A 88 6.64 -4.76 6.96
N ALA A 89 5.84 -3.72 7.14
CA ALA A 89 6.12 -2.37 6.72
C ALA A 89 6.28 -1.43 7.93
N ASN A 90 6.88 -0.27 7.71
CA ASN A 90 7.27 0.64 8.78
C ASN A 90 6.12 1.61 9.14
N HIS A 91 5.79 1.69 10.44
CA HIS A 91 4.84 2.64 11.01
C HIS A 91 5.45 3.43 12.17
N THR A 92 6.73 3.78 12.07
CA THR A 92 7.58 4.40 13.09
C THR A 92 7.79 3.54 14.35
N LEU A 93 8.62 4.00 15.27
CA LEU A 93 8.85 3.28 16.54
C LEU A 93 7.69 3.49 17.51
N PHE A 94 7.30 4.74 17.76
CA PHE A 94 6.35 5.12 18.80
C PHE A 94 5.01 5.64 18.28
N HIS A 95 4.77 5.59 16.97
CA HIS A 95 3.52 6.07 16.35
C HIS A 95 3.19 7.54 16.73
N PRO A 96 4.13 8.50 16.54
CA PRO A 96 3.88 9.88 16.91
C PRO A 96 2.84 10.52 16.00
N CYS A 97 1.86 11.18 16.62
CA CYS A 97 0.82 11.96 15.94
C CYS A 97 0.85 13.40 16.44
N THR A 98 0.43 14.35 15.62
CA THR A 98 0.27 15.74 16.05
C THR A 98 -0.84 15.82 17.11
N GLY A 99 -0.49 16.20 18.33
CA GLY A 99 -1.42 16.38 19.44
C GLY A 99 -2.21 17.68 19.36
N LYS A 100 -3.11 17.89 20.33
CA LYS A 100 -3.92 19.11 20.49
C LYS A 100 -4.83 19.44 19.28
N LEU A 101 -5.11 18.48 18.43
CA LEU A 101 -6.10 18.59 17.36
C LEU A 101 -7.42 17.92 17.78
N PRO A 102 -8.57 18.30 17.22
CA PRO A 102 -9.83 17.61 17.49
C PRO A 102 -9.72 16.10 17.27
N GLY A 103 -10.17 15.31 18.24
CA GLY A 103 -10.11 13.84 18.19
C GLY A 103 -8.72 13.23 18.40
N ARG A 104 -7.74 14.01 18.89
CA ARG A 104 -6.36 13.59 19.16
C ARG A 104 -6.03 13.52 20.66
N ASP A 105 -7.05 13.41 21.54
CA ASP A 105 -6.85 13.34 23.00
C ASP A 105 -6.05 12.11 23.45
N PHE A 106 -5.94 11.10 22.58
CA PHE A 106 -5.11 9.92 22.80
C PHE A 106 -3.60 10.15 22.65
N VAL A 107 -3.19 11.31 22.08
CA VAL A 107 -1.77 11.61 21.85
C VAL A 107 -1.14 12.09 23.15
N SER A 108 -0.24 11.31 23.73
CA SER A 108 0.52 11.70 24.90
C SER A 108 1.59 12.76 24.56
N ALA A 109 1.97 13.57 25.54
CA ALA A 109 3.00 14.61 25.36
C ALA A 109 4.33 14.06 24.83
N ASP A 110 4.69 12.83 25.24
CA ASP A 110 5.96 12.20 24.83
C ASP A 110 5.98 11.82 23.35
N TYR A 111 4.80 11.60 22.76
CA TYR A 111 4.64 11.16 21.35
C TYR A 111 3.88 12.21 20.50
N ASP A 112 3.81 13.46 20.98
CA ASP A 112 3.25 14.57 20.20
C ASP A 112 4.25 14.98 19.11
N LEU A 113 3.93 14.64 17.86
CA LEU A 113 4.76 14.93 16.68
C LEU A 113 5.11 16.43 16.56
N SER A 114 4.22 17.32 17.04
CA SER A 114 4.46 18.77 17.01
C SER A 114 5.66 19.21 17.85
N THR A 115 6.11 18.38 18.79
CA THR A 115 7.27 18.61 19.65
C THR A 115 8.54 17.89 19.18
N TYR A 116 8.42 17.07 18.11
CA TYR A 116 9.56 16.32 17.60
C TYR A 116 10.52 17.19 16.80
N SER A 117 11.81 16.85 16.85
CA SER A 117 12.76 17.28 15.83
C SER A 117 12.72 16.33 14.62
N LEU A 118 13.13 16.83 13.45
CA LEU A 118 13.32 15.99 12.27
C LEU A 118 14.30 14.84 12.52
N LYS A 119 15.31 15.07 13.35
CA LYS A 119 16.27 14.02 13.72
C LYS A 119 15.59 12.91 14.53
N ARG A 120 14.76 13.23 15.51
CA ARG A 120 14.07 12.24 16.34
C ARG A 120 13.20 11.33 15.51
N ILE A 121 12.36 11.88 14.62
CA ILE A 121 11.49 11.05 13.77
C ILE A 121 12.32 10.21 12.79
N SER A 122 13.42 10.74 12.24
CA SER A 122 14.31 9.97 11.37
C SER A 122 14.97 8.80 12.10
N ASP A 123 15.42 9.02 13.34
CA ASP A 123 15.99 7.96 14.17
C ASP A 123 14.95 6.85 14.45
N GLU A 124 13.71 7.22 14.77
CA GLU A 124 12.62 6.25 14.98
C GLU A 124 12.34 5.42 13.71
N ILE A 125 12.27 6.06 12.55
CA ILE A 125 12.05 5.40 11.27
C ILE A 125 13.19 4.42 10.97
N THR A 126 14.45 4.85 11.07
CA THR A 126 15.62 4.02 10.80
C THR A 126 15.73 2.85 11.79
N MET A 127 15.45 3.10 13.08
CA MET A 127 15.46 2.02 14.08
C MET A 127 14.35 1.02 13.85
N THR A 128 13.17 1.45 13.44
CA THR A 128 12.09 0.53 13.08
C THR A 128 12.46 -0.31 11.86
N ASN A 129 13.09 0.27 10.82
CA ASN A 129 13.62 -0.49 9.69
C ASN A 129 14.66 -1.54 10.14
N THR A 130 15.53 -1.19 11.08
CA THR A 130 16.53 -2.09 11.64
C THR A 130 15.87 -3.25 12.40
N LEU A 131 14.85 -2.96 13.23
CA LEU A 131 14.07 -3.97 13.94
C LEU A 131 13.35 -4.92 12.96
N LEU A 132 12.66 -4.38 11.98
CA LEU A 132 11.93 -5.17 10.99
C LEU A 132 12.88 -6.04 10.16
N LYS A 133 14.06 -5.52 9.80
CA LYS A 133 15.10 -6.30 9.11
C LYS A 133 15.60 -7.46 9.98
N ALA A 134 15.72 -7.29 11.28
CA ALA A 134 16.09 -8.37 12.20
C ALA A 134 14.98 -9.44 12.30
N ILE A 135 13.71 -9.09 12.04
CA ILE A 135 12.59 -10.00 12.06
C ILE A 135 12.48 -10.79 10.75
N ASP A 136 12.54 -10.14 9.58
CA ASP A 136 12.20 -10.73 8.28
C ASP A 136 13.37 -10.78 7.27
N GLY A 137 14.51 -10.17 7.59
CA GLY A 137 15.70 -10.14 6.73
C GLY A 137 15.60 -9.15 5.54
N LYS A 138 14.46 -8.48 5.34
CA LYS A 138 14.23 -7.61 4.19
C LYS A 138 14.74 -6.19 4.44
N THR A 139 15.19 -5.52 3.38
CA THR A 139 15.69 -4.12 3.41
C THR A 139 14.75 -3.15 2.70
N GLU A 140 13.94 -3.62 1.76
CA GLU A 140 12.97 -2.80 1.04
C GLU A 140 11.61 -2.90 1.71
N ARG A 141 10.97 -1.75 1.93
CA ARG A 141 9.69 -1.64 2.65
C ARG A 141 8.86 -0.50 2.10
N THR A 142 7.57 -0.51 2.44
CA THR A 142 6.73 0.68 2.39
C THR A 142 6.63 1.32 3.78
N PHE A 143 6.16 2.56 3.81
CA PHE A 143 5.95 3.36 5.02
C PHE A 143 4.48 3.78 5.12
N ALA A 144 3.93 3.88 6.32
CA ALA A 144 2.66 4.55 6.54
C ALA A 144 2.85 5.68 7.56
N TYR A 145 2.32 6.86 7.22
CA TYR A 145 2.37 8.01 8.12
C TYR A 145 1.42 7.80 9.30
N PRO A 146 1.90 7.76 10.56
CA PRO A 146 1.03 7.73 11.74
C PRO A 146 0.02 8.86 11.70
N CYS A 147 -1.26 8.53 11.91
CA CYS A 147 -2.38 9.46 11.82
C CYS A 147 -2.51 10.24 10.49
N GLY A 148 -1.73 9.90 9.47
CA GLY A 148 -1.60 10.65 8.23
C GLY A 148 -0.78 11.94 8.33
N ASP A 149 -0.13 12.19 9.46
CA ASP A 149 0.66 13.39 9.69
C ASP A 149 2.01 13.25 8.96
N MET A 150 2.29 14.17 8.05
CA MET A 150 3.46 14.11 7.16
C MET A 150 4.54 15.14 7.51
N LYS A 151 4.21 16.11 8.37
CA LYS A 151 5.06 17.28 8.61
C LYS A 151 5.40 17.48 10.07
N ILE A 152 6.59 18.04 10.30
CA ILE A 152 7.00 18.70 11.53
C ILE A 152 7.29 20.16 11.17
N GLY A 153 6.48 21.09 11.69
CA GLY A 153 6.46 22.45 11.16
C GLY A 153 6.10 22.43 9.66
N ASP A 154 6.91 23.10 8.84
CA ASP A 154 6.71 23.14 7.38
C ASP A 154 7.42 22.01 6.63
N SER A 155 8.19 21.17 7.31
CA SER A 155 9.05 20.16 6.67
C SER A 155 8.37 18.81 6.60
N LEU A 156 8.37 18.21 5.39
CA LEU A 156 8.04 16.80 5.20
C LEU A 156 9.09 15.92 5.86
N TYR A 157 8.76 15.26 6.96
CA TYR A 157 9.74 14.56 7.78
C TYR A 157 10.33 13.30 7.11
N LEU A 158 9.60 12.69 6.18
CA LEU A 158 10.11 11.50 5.47
C LEU A 158 11.25 11.83 4.49
N ASN A 159 11.45 13.10 4.13
CA ASN A 159 12.47 13.47 3.12
C ASN A 159 13.88 13.00 3.47
N SER A 160 14.24 12.95 4.74
CA SER A 160 15.57 12.52 5.22
C SER A 160 15.79 11.01 5.09
N THR A 161 14.73 10.21 5.14
CA THR A 161 14.76 8.74 5.09
C THR A 161 14.03 8.18 3.87
N LYS A 162 13.62 9.05 2.95
CA LYS A 162 12.78 8.71 1.78
C LYS A 162 13.39 7.59 0.93
N THR A 163 14.71 7.55 0.80
CA THR A 163 15.43 6.53 0.03
C THR A 163 15.39 5.14 0.65
N GLU A 164 15.00 5.03 1.92
CA GLU A 164 14.83 3.75 2.61
C GLU A 164 13.51 3.04 2.23
N PHE A 165 12.62 3.73 1.47
CA PHE A 165 11.29 3.23 1.15
C PHE A 165 11.01 3.17 -0.35
N VAL A 166 10.26 2.14 -0.73
CA VAL A 166 9.72 2.02 -2.09
C VAL A 166 8.61 3.04 -2.30
N ALA A 167 7.75 3.21 -1.30
CA ALA A 167 6.61 4.11 -1.29
C ALA A 167 6.13 4.42 0.14
N ALA A 168 5.24 5.41 0.28
CA ALA A 168 4.61 5.75 1.55
C ALA A 168 3.10 6.01 1.39
N ARG A 169 2.29 5.47 2.31
CA ARG A 169 0.84 5.61 2.35
C ARG A 169 0.43 6.74 3.31
N GLY A 170 -0.38 7.68 2.79
CA GLY A 170 -1.14 8.65 3.58
C GLY A 170 -2.49 8.09 4.03
N VAL A 171 -3.44 9.01 4.31
CA VAL A 171 -4.81 8.65 4.75
C VAL A 171 -5.91 9.33 3.93
N LYS A 172 -5.55 9.98 2.82
CA LYS A 172 -6.53 10.62 1.94
C LYS A 172 -7.42 9.56 1.27
N SER A 173 -8.73 9.71 1.40
CA SER A 173 -9.70 8.79 0.79
C SER A 173 -9.80 9.00 -0.71
N GLU A 174 -8.93 8.31 -1.47
CA GLU A 174 -8.93 8.37 -2.92
C GLU A 174 -8.44 7.07 -3.56
N MET A 175 -8.89 6.84 -4.79
CA MET A 175 -8.40 5.81 -5.70
C MET A 175 -7.57 6.47 -6.79
N GLN A 176 -6.40 5.93 -7.10
CA GLN A 176 -5.44 6.59 -7.99
C GLN A 176 -5.15 5.74 -9.24
N LYS A 177 -5.07 6.39 -10.41
CA LYS A 177 -4.59 5.76 -11.65
C LYS A 177 -3.07 5.70 -11.64
N ILE A 178 -2.47 4.71 -12.31
CA ILE A 178 -1.02 4.48 -12.33
C ILE A 178 -0.21 5.77 -12.58
N GLY A 179 -0.57 6.56 -13.57
CA GLY A 179 0.15 7.81 -13.91
C GLY A 179 -0.03 8.96 -12.92
N ALA A 180 -1.02 8.87 -12.02
CA ALA A 180 -1.38 9.94 -11.07
C ALA A 180 -0.99 9.61 -9.61
N ILE A 181 -0.43 8.43 -9.33
CA ILE A 181 -0.04 8.05 -7.96
C ILE A 181 1.14 8.92 -7.50
N ASP A 182 1.00 9.59 -6.35
CA ASP A 182 2.16 10.06 -5.60
C ASP A 182 2.68 8.91 -4.73
N LEU A 183 3.85 8.38 -5.10
CA LEU A 183 4.46 7.24 -4.40
C LEU A 183 4.75 7.51 -2.91
N TYR A 184 4.81 8.77 -2.50
CA TYR A 184 5.09 9.12 -1.11
C TYR A 184 3.88 9.75 -0.38
N ASN A 185 2.69 9.66 -1.00
CA ASN A 185 1.42 10.01 -0.39
C ASN A 185 0.26 9.22 -1.04
N ILE A 186 0.38 7.89 -1.01
CA ILE A 186 -0.64 7.00 -1.58
C ILE A 186 -1.93 7.12 -0.78
N GLY A 187 -3.05 7.36 -1.47
CA GLY A 187 -4.37 7.41 -0.85
C GLY A 187 -4.87 6.03 -0.41
N CYS A 188 -5.74 6.01 0.59
CA CYS A 188 -6.38 4.79 1.07
C CYS A 188 -7.78 5.06 1.62
N TYR A 189 -8.55 4.02 1.84
CA TYR A 189 -9.85 4.08 2.52
C TYR A 189 -9.72 3.48 3.92
N ALA A 190 -9.78 4.34 4.95
CA ALA A 190 -9.81 3.93 6.34
C ALA A 190 -11.17 3.29 6.67
N ILE A 191 -11.15 2.10 7.23
CA ILE A 191 -12.33 1.29 7.49
C ILE A 191 -12.70 1.35 8.96
N ASN A 192 -13.97 1.74 9.21
CA ASN A 192 -14.55 1.81 10.54
C ASN A 192 -16.05 1.52 10.50
N GLY A 193 -16.42 0.26 10.67
CA GLY A 193 -17.81 -0.18 10.75
C GLY A 193 -18.50 -0.46 9.41
N GLN A 194 -17.83 -0.29 8.26
CA GLN A 194 -18.42 -0.59 6.95
C GLN A 194 -18.82 -2.07 6.86
N THR A 195 -19.96 -2.31 6.23
CA THR A 195 -20.45 -3.64 5.86
C THR A 195 -19.62 -4.27 4.74
N GLY A 196 -19.67 -5.58 4.60
CA GLY A 196 -19.01 -6.27 3.48
C GLY A 196 -19.47 -5.74 2.11
N GLN A 197 -20.75 -5.43 1.96
CA GLN A 197 -21.30 -4.89 0.71
C GLN A 197 -20.74 -3.49 0.39
N GLU A 198 -20.55 -2.60 1.38
CA GLU A 198 -19.93 -1.31 1.18
C GLU A 198 -18.45 -1.45 0.79
N LEU A 199 -17.72 -2.39 1.41
CA LEU A 199 -16.33 -2.69 1.04
C LEU A 199 -16.24 -3.23 -0.39
N ILE A 200 -17.13 -4.15 -0.78
CA ILE A 200 -17.21 -4.70 -2.12
C ILE A 200 -17.58 -3.61 -3.15
N ALA A 201 -18.45 -2.66 -2.79
CA ALA A 201 -18.78 -1.53 -3.67
C ALA A 201 -17.54 -0.68 -4.01
N LEU A 202 -16.62 -0.46 -3.05
CA LEU A 202 -15.33 0.20 -3.32
C LEU A 202 -14.50 -0.60 -4.32
N VAL A 203 -14.41 -1.93 -4.18
CA VAL A 203 -13.69 -2.79 -5.13
C VAL A 203 -14.29 -2.69 -6.53
N LYS A 204 -15.61 -2.78 -6.65
CA LYS A 204 -16.32 -2.63 -7.95
C LYS A 204 -16.03 -1.26 -8.59
N LYS A 205 -15.99 -0.19 -7.79
CA LYS A 205 -15.63 1.15 -8.26
C LYS A 205 -14.19 1.20 -8.77
N ALA A 206 -13.23 0.58 -8.07
CA ALA A 206 -11.83 0.49 -8.52
C ALA A 206 -11.72 -0.28 -9.86
N MET A 207 -12.44 -1.39 -10.01
CA MET A 207 -12.48 -2.15 -11.27
C MET A 207 -13.03 -1.29 -12.43
N ALA A 208 -14.11 -0.54 -12.20
CA ALA A 208 -14.73 0.30 -13.22
C ALA A 208 -13.87 1.50 -13.62
N SER A 209 -13.07 2.02 -12.71
CA SER A 209 -12.21 3.20 -12.93
C SER A 209 -10.75 2.89 -13.28
N ASN A 210 -10.36 1.62 -13.29
CA ASN A 210 -8.98 1.16 -13.53
C ASN A 210 -7.97 1.84 -12.59
N THR A 211 -8.19 1.67 -11.28
CA THR A 211 -7.41 2.37 -10.24
C THR A 211 -6.81 1.41 -9.21
N LEU A 212 -5.83 1.93 -8.44
CA LEU A 212 -5.40 1.35 -7.18
C LEU A 212 -6.43 1.69 -6.09
N LEU A 213 -6.85 0.68 -5.35
CA LEU A 213 -7.60 0.80 -4.11
C LEU A 213 -6.75 0.23 -2.97
N VAL A 214 -6.48 1.04 -1.96
CA VAL A 214 -5.83 0.62 -0.73
C VAL A 214 -6.84 0.67 0.41
N PHE A 215 -7.06 -0.45 1.07
CA PHE A 215 -7.81 -0.51 2.32
C PHE A 215 -6.88 -0.32 3.51
N LEU A 216 -7.28 0.52 4.46
CA LEU A 216 -6.62 0.70 5.76
C LEU A 216 -7.52 0.13 6.84
N PHE A 217 -7.07 -0.95 7.47
CA PHE A 217 -7.71 -1.58 8.63
C PHE A 217 -6.87 -1.37 9.89
N HIS A 218 -7.55 -1.21 11.01
CA HIS A 218 -6.99 -1.35 12.35
C HIS A 218 -7.56 -2.63 12.99
N GLY A 219 -8.60 -2.53 13.81
CA GLY A 219 -9.26 -3.70 14.39
C GLY A 219 -9.94 -4.60 13.35
N VAL A 220 -9.87 -5.92 13.55
CA VAL A 220 -10.58 -6.94 12.79
C VAL A 220 -11.31 -7.86 13.76
N GLY A 221 -12.60 -7.65 13.93
CA GLY A 221 -13.39 -8.32 14.94
C GLY A 221 -13.06 -7.87 16.37
N GLY A 222 -12.62 -6.63 16.53
CA GLY A 222 -12.20 -6.01 17.79
C GLY A 222 -10.75 -5.53 17.77
N GLY A 223 -10.19 -5.28 18.95
CA GLY A 223 -8.78 -4.93 19.15
C GLY A 223 -8.43 -3.46 18.92
N HIS A 224 -9.34 -2.65 18.35
CA HIS A 224 -9.16 -1.21 18.15
C HIS A 224 -10.51 -0.51 18.01
N GLY A 225 -10.57 0.80 18.33
CA GLY A 225 -11.79 1.61 18.20
C GLY A 225 -12.25 1.77 16.73
N LEU A 226 -11.29 1.90 15.79
CA LEU A 226 -11.56 1.79 14.37
C LEU A 226 -11.55 0.29 14.00
N ASN A 227 -12.71 -0.28 13.65
CA ASN A 227 -12.84 -1.73 13.55
C ASN A 227 -13.72 -2.15 12.38
N VAL A 228 -13.37 -3.27 11.75
CA VAL A 228 -14.23 -3.99 10.82
C VAL A 228 -14.74 -5.28 11.47
N SER A 229 -16.01 -5.62 11.27
CA SER A 229 -16.54 -6.89 11.79
C SER A 229 -15.92 -8.09 11.05
N LEU A 230 -15.79 -9.24 11.75
CA LEU A 230 -15.30 -10.47 11.12
C LEU A 230 -16.12 -10.89 9.89
N PRO A 231 -17.49 -10.82 9.92
CA PRO A 231 -18.29 -11.13 8.73
C PRO A 231 -17.98 -10.20 7.56
N ALA A 232 -17.91 -8.87 7.79
CA ALA A 232 -17.65 -7.91 6.71
C ALA A 232 -16.24 -8.08 6.11
N HIS A 233 -15.24 -8.31 6.95
CA HIS A 233 -13.88 -8.60 6.49
C HIS A 233 -13.83 -9.89 5.68
N ARG A 234 -14.48 -10.96 6.14
CA ARG A 234 -14.57 -12.25 5.42
C ARG A 234 -15.26 -12.09 4.08
N GLU A 235 -16.36 -11.38 4.03
CA GLU A 235 -17.12 -11.14 2.79
C GLU A 235 -16.28 -10.43 1.74
N LEU A 236 -15.54 -9.38 2.14
CA LEU A 236 -14.59 -8.69 1.27
C LEU A 236 -13.52 -9.64 0.74
N LEU A 237 -12.83 -10.40 1.62
CA LEU A 237 -11.73 -11.28 1.20
C LEU A 237 -12.20 -12.39 0.27
N GLN A 238 -13.37 -12.96 0.53
CA GLN A 238 -13.99 -13.97 -0.36
C GLN A 238 -14.32 -13.37 -1.73
N PHE A 239 -14.90 -12.15 -1.77
CA PHE A 239 -15.16 -11.45 -3.02
C PHE A 239 -13.85 -11.19 -3.81
N LEU A 240 -12.81 -10.73 -3.16
CA LEU A 240 -11.51 -10.52 -3.79
C LEU A 240 -10.95 -11.81 -4.38
N LYS A 241 -10.98 -12.91 -3.62
CA LYS A 241 -10.54 -14.23 -4.09
C LYS A 241 -11.33 -14.72 -5.30
N GLN A 242 -12.64 -14.60 -5.28
CA GLN A 242 -13.51 -15.00 -6.40
C GLN A 242 -13.25 -14.20 -7.68
N ASN A 243 -12.75 -12.98 -7.54
CA ASN A 243 -12.48 -12.06 -8.65
C ASN A 243 -10.98 -11.86 -8.96
N GLU A 244 -10.09 -12.72 -8.47
CA GLU A 244 -8.64 -12.59 -8.66
C GLU A 244 -8.18 -12.65 -10.13
N LYS A 245 -9.03 -13.13 -11.03
CA LYS A 245 -8.77 -13.07 -12.48
C LYS A 245 -8.82 -11.64 -13.02
N ASP A 246 -9.61 -10.78 -12.41
CA ASP A 246 -9.84 -9.39 -12.82
C ASP A 246 -9.13 -8.38 -11.92
N ILE A 247 -8.74 -8.77 -10.71
CA ILE A 247 -8.17 -7.90 -9.69
C ILE A 247 -6.76 -8.38 -9.34
N TRP A 248 -5.80 -7.48 -9.35
CA TRP A 248 -4.48 -7.76 -8.79
C TRP A 248 -4.46 -7.46 -7.30
N ILE A 249 -4.46 -8.50 -6.47
CA ILE A 249 -4.46 -8.39 -5.01
C ILE A 249 -3.05 -8.72 -4.54
N ALA A 250 -2.37 -7.76 -3.92
CA ALA A 250 -0.98 -7.94 -3.48
C ALA A 250 -0.63 -7.00 -2.32
N PRO A 251 0.45 -7.28 -1.57
CA PRO A 251 1.07 -6.31 -0.67
C PRO A 251 1.39 -5.00 -1.40
N LEU A 252 1.33 -3.87 -0.69
CA LEU A 252 1.53 -2.58 -1.32
C LEU A 252 2.90 -2.45 -1.98
N ILE A 253 3.94 -3.01 -1.36
CA ILE A 253 5.30 -3.01 -1.91
C ILE A 253 5.38 -3.65 -3.30
N ASP A 254 4.66 -4.74 -3.54
CA ASP A 254 4.70 -5.44 -4.83
C ASP A 254 4.01 -4.61 -5.92
N ILE A 255 2.89 -3.95 -5.57
CA ILE A 255 2.17 -3.06 -6.48
C ILE A 255 3.07 -1.88 -6.84
N GLU A 256 3.68 -1.22 -5.86
CA GLU A 256 4.48 -0.03 -6.08
C GLU A 256 5.79 -0.31 -6.82
N LYS A 257 6.44 -1.44 -6.56
CA LYS A 257 7.61 -1.90 -7.35
C LYS A 257 7.26 -2.12 -8.82
N ARG A 258 6.06 -2.59 -9.10
CA ARG A 258 5.61 -2.83 -10.47
C ARG A 258 5.33 -1.55 -11.23
N ILE A 259 4.78 -0.53 -10.56
CA ILE A 259 4.39 0.72 -11.21
C ILE A 259 5.49 1.78 -11.20
N LYS A 260 6.45 1.73 -10.27
CA LYS A 260 7.57 2.69 -10.17
C LYS A 260 8.34 2.87 -11.48
N PRO A 261 8.66 1.82 -12.26
CA PRO A 261 9.32 1.98 -13.56
C PRO A 261 8.43 2.57 -14.66
N LEU A 262 7.12 2.65 -14.44
CA LEU A 262 6.14 3.16 -15.42
C LEU A 262 5.87 4.66 -15.27
N LYS A 263 6.52 5.30 -14.30
CA LYS A 263 6.53 6.75 -14.04
C LYS A 263 7.81 7.37 -14.50
#